data_dbd9626dc6757bebc8c80053c082403b
#
_entry.id   dbd9626dc6757bebc8c80053c082403b
#
_cell.length_a   1.000
_cell.length_b   1.000
_cell.length_c   1.000
_cell.angle_alpha   90.00
_cell.angle_beta   90.00
_cell.angle_gamma   90.00
#
_symmetry.space_group_name_H-M   'P 1'
#
loop_
_entity.id
_entity.type
_entity.pdbx_description
1 polymer ?
#
loop_
_entity_poly.entity_id
_entity_poly.type
_entity_poly.pdbx_seq_one_letter_code
_entity_poly.pdbx_strand_id
1 'polypeptide(L)'
;MTEEMVHKQDMPHHDLVETLVRKQNLARLQLLLSEMDPAAIADLLEVLSDADQLFIWDQIDERRKELVLPAVSVSVLHTLGKRAFKHDRTRIKAFELFEGRMREISIETQGDLTAAKPIWIDLVDPTFEERTWVGDVYGIELPDPNRVSDLESSARFYVEENGEVHLRSDFLLDKEDVSRNVGVNFILHQDILFSVRKEELPVFRLQRLRAFSQPNYVSDARDVLLDLYAADVEYSADALEDIYKALEKVGSHVLSKQMTDEEAAKMLSDIGQEEDLNGRIRRNVLDTRRAVSFLMRSRAIERHQLDDAQQILRDIESLDGHTTFLFGKINFLMDATVGFININQNKVIKRLTVLSVVFMPLNVIAGIGGMSEFSMMTQGIPWEISYTIFAIGMVFVAWITYELLRLAEKRENLRLRK
;
A
#
# COMPACT_ATOMS: atom_id res chain seq x y z
N MET A 1 2.44 27.39 -4.49
CA MET A 1 3.40 26.89 -3.49
C MET A 1 3.45 27.75 -2.22
N THR A 2 2.40 28.51 -1.90
CA THR A 2 2.38 29.46 -0.76
C THR A 2 1.11 29.39 0.11
N GLU A 3 0.06 28.68 -0.26
CA GLU A 3 -1.15 28.53 0.57
C GLU A 3 -1.18 27.27 1.44
N GLU A 4 -0.50 26.20 1.05
CA GLU A 4 -0.39 24.97 1.86
C GLU A 4 0.56 25.10 3.08
N MET A 5 1.44 26.09 3.08
CA MET A 5 2.37 26.32 4.21
C MET A 5 1.77 27.15 5.35
N VAL A 6 0.69 27.90 5.12
CA VAL A 6 0.12 28.81 6.15
C VAL A 6 -0.88 28.08 7.06
N HIS A 7 -1.48 26.94 6.63
CA HIS A 7 -2.46 26.19 7.45
C HIS A 7 -1.83 25.18 8.42
N LYS A 8 -0.49 25.00 8.38
CA LYS A 8 0.24 23.98 9.17
C LYS A 8 0.80 24.47 10.51
N GLN A 9 0.67 25.75 10.84
CA GLN A 9 1.29 26.34 12.04
C GLN A 9 0.39 26.32 13.30
N ASP A 10 -0.90 25.97 13.19
CA ASP A 10 -1.85 26.00 14.31
C ASP A 10 -2.44 24.62 14.70
N MET A 11 -1.97 23.51 14.09
CA MET A 11 -2.40 22.19 14.55
C MET A 11 -1.63 21.80 15.82
N PRO A 12 -2.32 21.28 16.87
CA PRO A 12 -1.64 20.70 18.03
C PRO A 12 -0.62 19.65 17.55
N HIS A 13 0.55 19.58 18.15
CA HIS A 13 1.62 18.64 17.77
C HIS A 13 1.13 17.18 17.73
N HIS A 14 0.16 16.87 18.57
CA HIS A 14 -0.51 15.57 18.64
C HIS A 14 -1.20 15.17 17.32
N ASP A 15 -2.02 16.05 16.74
CA ASP A 15 -2.76 15.79 15.50
C ASP A 15 -1.81 15.60 14.30
N LEU A 16 -0.69 16.32 14.34
CA LEU A 16 0.34 16.20 13.32
C LEU A 16 1.08 14.86 13.43
N VAL A 17 1.43 14.43 14.65
CA VAL A 17 2.02 13.09 14.91
C VAL A 17 1.06 11.99 14.46
N GLU A 18 -0.21 12.08 14.81
CA GLU A 18 -1.25 11.15 14.37
C GLU A 18 -1.30 11.03 12.84
N THR A 19 -1.33 12.17 12.15
CA THR A 19 -1.36 12.20 10.69
C THR A 19 -0.13 11.53 10.06
N LEU A 20 1.06 11.74 10.64
CA LEU A 20 2.30 11.16 10.13
C LEU A 20 2.41 9.66 10.43
N VAL A 21 1.91 9.21 11.57
CA VAL A 21 1.81 7.76 11.90
C VAL A 21 0.83 7.08 10.95
N ARG A 22 -0.34 7.70 10.68
CA ARG A 22 -1.34 7.21 9.74
C ARG A 22 -0.78 7.04 8.32
N LYS A 23 -0.06 8.05 7.83
CA LYS A 23 0.56 8.03 6.50
C LYS A 23 1.86 7.22 6.43
N GLN A 24 2.26 6.56 7.52
CA GLN A 24 3.53 5.84 7.64
C GLN A 24 4.76 6.64 7.17
N ASN A 25 4.69 7.96 7.24
CA ASN A 25 5.77 8.83 6.82
C ASN A 25 6.81 8.98 7.94
N LEU A 26 7.58 7.91 8.16
CA LEU A 26 8.57 7.83 9.23
C LEU A 26 9.62 8.94 9.13
N ALA A 27 10.08 9.26 7.92
CA ALA A 27 11.08 10.32 7.73
C ALA A 27 10.56 11.69 8.20
N ARG A 28 9.28 11.99 7.91
CA ARG A 28 8.66 13.24 8.33
C ARG A 28 8.29 13.25 9.80
N LEU A 29 7.92 12.09 10.36
CA LEU A 29 7.71 11.90 11.80
C LEU A 29 9.01 12.15 12.57
N GLN A 30 10.13 11.57 12.13
CA GLN A 30 11.44 11.80 12.70
C GLN A 30 11.86 13.29 12.63
N LEU A 31 11.60 13.94 11.49
CA LEU A 31 11.86 15.36 11.35
C LEU A 31 11.01 16.18 12.34
N LEU A 32 9.71 15.92 12.43
CA LEU A 32 8.83 16.59 13.39
C LEU A 32 9.32 16.39 14.82
N LEU A 33 9.60 15.15 15.22
CA LEU A 33 10.13 14.86 16.57
C LEU A 33 11.49 15.51 16.81
N SER A 34 12.29 15.77 15.76
CA SER A 34 13.53 16.54 15.87
C SER A 34 13.33 18.05 16.08
N GLU A 35 12.19 18.61 15.68
CA GLU A 35 11.86 20.03 15.79
C GLU A 35 11.03 20.34 17.05
N MET A 36 10.31 19.35 17.64
CA MET A 36 9.49 19.53 18.83
C MET A 36 10.35 19.85 20.07
N ASP A 37 9.79 20.61 21.01
CA ASP A 37 10.39 20.81 22.33
C ASP A 37 10.49 19.47 23.08
N PRO A 38 11.61 19.14 23.74
CA PRO A 38 11.74 17.95 24.56
C PRO A 38 10.61 17.76 25.60
N ALA A 39 10.11 18.83 26.20
CA ALA A 39 8.98 18.78 27.12
C ALA A 39 7.68 18.35 26.42
N ALA A 40 7.41 18.86 25.22
CA ALA A 40 6.24 18.46 24.43
C ALA A 40 6.31 17.00 23.96
N ILE A 41 7.52 16.45 23.73
CA ILE A 41 7.71 15.04 23.46
C ILE A 41 7.45 14.20 24.72
N ALA A 42 7.89 14.67 25.88
CA ALA A 42 7.63 14.00 27.16
C ALA A 42 6.12 13.93 27.45
N ASP A 43 5.40 15.05 27.29
CA ASP A 43 3.94 15.12 27.44
C ASP A 43 3.22 14.17 26.47
N LEU A 44 3.69 14.09 25.21
CA LEU A 44 3.16 13.15 24.23
C LEU A 44 3.36 11.68 24.69
N LEU A 45 4.54 11.33 25.19
CA LEU A 45 4.83 9.99 25.66
C LEU A 45 3.99 9.60 26.88
N GLU A 46 3.64 10.54 27.77
CA GLU A 46 2.83 10.25 28.95
C GLU A 46 1.39 9.83 28.63
N VAL A 47 0.86 10.29 27.49
CA VAL A 47 -0.51 10.00 27.08
C VAL A 47 -0.61 8.68 26.31
N LEU A 48 0.51 8.16 25.77
CA LEU A 48 0.54 6.98 24.91
C LEU A 48 0.59 5.67 25.70
N SER A 49 0.12 4.57 25.06
CA SER A 49 0.32 3.21 25.58
C SER A 49 1.80 2.83 25.59
N ASP A 50 2.16 1.87 26.42
CA ASP A 50 3.54 1.33 26.51
C ASP A 50 4.14 0.98 25.14
N ALA A 51 3.34 0.37 24.25
CA ALA A 51 3.79 -0.02 22.92
C ALA A 51 3.99 1.19 21.98
N ASP A 52 3.09 2.18 22.07
CA ASP A 52 3.17 3.38 21.26
C ASP A 52 4.26 4.34 21.78
N GLN A 53 4.48 4.38 23.09
CA GLN A 53 5.65 5.04 23.70
C GLN A 53 6.95 4.50 23.11
N LEU A 54 7.11 3.18 23.07
CA LEU A 54 8.31 2.54 22.50
C LEU A 54 8.45 2.83 21.00
N PHE A 55 7.34 2.82 20.24
CA PHE A 55 7.37 3.13 18.82
C PHE A 55 7.81 4.58 18.56
N ILE A 56 7.23 5.56 19.25
CA ILE A 56 7.62 6.97 19.12
C ILE A 56 9.05 7.18 19.60
N TRP A 57 9.43 6.55 20.71
CA TRP A 57 10.79 6.60 21.25
C TRP A 57 11.84 6.12 20.24
N ASP A 58 11.54 5.10 19.45
CA ASP A 58 12.43 4.58 18.41
C ASP A 58 12.62 5.55 17.25
N GLN A 59 11.68 6.46 17.02
CA GLN A 59 11.78 7.47 15.98
C GLN A 59 12.55 8.72 16.41
N ILE A 60 12.87 8.87 17.71
CA ILE A 60 13.61 10.02 18.25
C ILE A 60 15.12 9.79 18.08
N ASP A 61 15.82 10.81 17.60
CA ASP A 61 17.27 10.80 17.51
C ASP A 61 17.94 10.64 18.88
N GLU A 62 19.06 9.89 18.96
CA GLU A 62 19.73 9.54 20.21
C GLU A 62 20.12 10.78 21.04
N ARG A 63 20.56 11.87 20.39
CA ARG A 63 20.90 13.14 21.08
C ARG A 63 19.68 13.78 21.75
N ARG A 64 18.53 13.64 21.13
CA ARG A 64 17.27 14.20 21.66
C ARG A 64 16.70 13.32 22.78
N LYS A 65 16.90 12.01 22.72
CA LYS A 65 16.52 11.10 23.81
C LYS A 65 17.13 11.55 25.13
N GLU A 66 18.40 11.97 25.13
CA GLU A 66 19.06 12.49 26.35
C GLU A 66 18.40 13.75 26.91
N LEU A 67 17.81 14.59 26.04
CA LEU A 67 17.12 15.81 26.46
C LEU A 67 15.66 15.56 26.91
N VAL A 68 15.01 14.53 26.36
CA VAL A 68 13.63 14.14 26.70
C VAL A 68 13.59 13.35 28.02
N LEU A 69 14.58 12.47 28.26
CA LEU A 69 14.62 11.61 29.46
C LEU A 69 14.41 12.34 30.80
N PRO A 70 14.98 13.53 31.06
CA PRO A 70 14.74 14.24 32.32
C PRO A 70 13.32 14.81 32.48
N ALA A 71 12.58 14.95 31.37
CA ALA A 71 11.24 15.53 31.35
C ALA A 71 10.11 14.50 31.43
N VAL A 72 10.40 13.21 31.19
CA VAL A 72 9.40 12.14 31.25
C VAL A 72 9.14 11.65 32.68
N SER A 73 7.92 11.20 32.95
CA SER A 73 7.54 10.65 34.27
C SER A 73 8.25 9.32 34.55
N VAL A 74 8.26 8.94 35.85
CA VAL A 74 8.82 7.65 36.31
C VAL A 74 8.13 6.46 35.62
N SER A 75 6.84 6.59 35.27
CA SER A 75 6.08 5.55 34.57
C SER A 75 6.63 5.33 33.15
N VAL A 76 6.84 6.41 32.38
CA VAL A 76 7.40 6.34 31.04
C VAL A 76 8.85 5.85 31.08
N LEU A 77 9.67 6.34 32.03
CA LEU A 77 11.04 5.84 32.23
C LEU A 77 11.08 4.35 32.51
N HIS A 78 10.14 3.84 33.30
CA HIS A 78 10.03 2.40 33.58
C HIS A 78 9.67 1.60 32.31
N THR A 79 8.76 2.12 31.47
CA THR A 79 8.42 1.51 30.18
C THR A 79 9.62 1.48 29.24
N LEU A 80 10.31 2.62 29.08
CA LEU A 80 11.49 2.73 28.23
C LEU A 80 12.66 1.88 28.74
N GLY A 81 12.83 1.76 30.06
CA GLY A 81 13.86 0.93 30.71
C GLY A 81 13.58 -0.57 30.65
N LYS A 82 12.32 -0.98 30.61
CA LYS A 82 11.91 -2.40 30.46
C LYS A 82 12.38 -3.02 29.13
N ARG A 83 12.74 -2.22 28.14
CA ARG A 83 13.25 -2.70 26.84
C ARG A 83 14.48 -3.61 26.97
N ALA A 84 15.33 -3.39 27.99
CA ALA A 84 16.55 -4.19 28.20
C ALA A 84 16.28 -5.61 28.76
N PHE A 85 15.06 -5.89 29.27
CA PHE A 85 14.75 -7.12 29.99
C PHE A 85 13.45 -7.85 29.59
N LYS A 86 12.67 -7.35 28.62
CA LYS A 86 11.39 -7.95 28.23
C LYS A 86 11.38 -8.45 26.80
N HIS A 87 11.78 -9.69 26.63
CA HIS A 87 11.25 -10.53 25.57
C HIS A 87 9.80 -10.89 25.95
N ASP A 88 8.83 -10.36 25.18
CA ASP A 88 7.60 -11.01 24.81
C ASP A 88 6.45 -11.24 25.84
N ARG A 89 6.07 -10.21 26.61
CA ARG A 89 4.78 -10.24 27.36
C ARG A 89 3.75 -9.19 26.92
N THR A 90 3.91 -8.60 25.76
CA THR A 90 3.01 -7.55 25.21
C THR A 90 1.93 -8.07 24.26
N ARG A 91 1.63 -9.38 24.29
CA ARG A 91 0.64 -9.99 23.39
C ARG A 91 -0.81 -9.74 23.80
N ILE A 92 -1.05 -9.48 25.08
CA ILE A 92 -2.36 -9.18 25.63
C ILE A 92 -2.33 -7.77 26.18
N LYS A 93 -3.20 -6.91 25.69
CA LYS A 93 -3.40 -5.53 26.15
C LYS A 93 -4.85 -5.35 26.54
N ALA A 94 -5.11 -4.75 27.69
CA ALA A 94 -6.46 -4.39 28.09
C ALA A 94 -6.56 -2.89 28.31
N PHE A 95 -7.70 -2.33 27.97
CA PHE A 95 -7.95 -0.90 28.03
C PHE A 95 -9.25 -0.61 28.75
N GLU A 96 -9.22 0.38 29.63
CA GLU A 96 -10.38 0.90 30.35
C GLU A 96 -10.61 2.37 30.05
N LEU A 97 -11.80 2.87 30.38
CA LEU A 97 -12.09 4.30 30.36
C LEU A 97 -11.85 4.91 31.73
N PHE A 98 -10.97 5.91 31.77
CA PHE A 98 -10.69 6.69 32.95
C PHE A 98 -10.77 8.17 32.65
N GLU A 99 -11.64 8.90 33.34
CA GLU A 99 -11.89 10.34 33.09
C GLU A 99 -12.20 10.70 31.63
N GLY A 100 -12.92 9.82 30.93
CA GLY A 100 -13.30 9.99 29.53
C GLY A 100 -12.17 9.71 28.53
N ARG A 101 -11.04 9.18 28.96
CA ARG A 101 -9.95 8.75 28.08
C ARG A 101 -9.71 7.25 28.22
N MET A 102 -9.26 6.63 27.14
CA MET A 102 -8.81 5.25 27.19
C MET A 102 -7.44 5.18 27.89
N ARG A 103 -7.26 4.18 28.73
CA ARG A 103 -6.00 3.93 29.45
C ARG A 103 -5.67 2.43 29.38
N GLU A 104 -4.40 2.10 29.17
CA GLU A 104 -3.93 0.71 29.22
C GLU A 104 -3.84 0.23 30.66
N ILE A 105 -4.34 -0.97 30.90
CA ILE A 105 -4.28 -1.67 32.17
C ILE A 105 -3.06 -2.59 32.16
N SER A 106 -2.19 -2.50 33.17
CA SER A 106 -1.08 -3.46 33.30
C SER A 106 -1.62 -4.82 33.77
N ILE A 107 -1.43 -5.84 32.95
CA ILE A 107 -1.87 -7.22 33.23
C ILE A 107 -0.64 -8.07 33.47
N GLU A 108 -0.49 -8.53 34.71
CA GLU A 108 0.56 -9.47 35.09
C GLU A 108 -0.01 -10.82 35.54
N THR A 109 -1.24 -10.81 36.07
CA THR A 109 -1.92 -11.98 36.62
C THR A 109 -3.38 -12.06 36.18
N GLN A 110 -4.00 -13.24 36.31
CA GLN A 110 -5.43 -13.45 36.03
C GLN A 110 -6.32 -12.59 36.97
N GLY A 111 -5.84 -12.31 38.19
CA GLY A 111 -6.51 -11.43 39.13
C GLY A 111 -6.66 -9.99 38.61
N ASP A 112 -5.68 -9.51 37.85
CA ASP A 112 -5.71 -8.16 37.29
C ASP A 112 -6.83 -8.00 36.28
N LEU A 113 -7.05 -8.99 35.39
CA LEU A 113 -8.17 -9.00 34.44
C LEU A 113 -9.52 -9.05 35.15
N THR A 114 -9.63 -9.83 36.23
CA THR A 114 -10.88 -9.98 36.98
C THR A 114 -11.22 -8.72 37.79
N ALA A 115 -10.22 -8.01 38.28
CA ALA A 115 -10.36 -6.76 39.04
C ALA A 115 -10.61 -5.53 38.14
N ALA A 116 -10.16 -5.59 36.91
CA ALA A 116 -10.30 -4.52 35.92
C ALA A 116 -11.70 -4.48 35.33
N LYS A 117 -12.08 -3.33 34.78
CA LYS A 117 -13.29 -3.15 33.97
C LYS A 117 -12.89 -2.72 32.54
N PRO A 118 -12.25 -3.61 31.77
CA PRO A 118 -11.83 -3.24 30.42
C PRO A 118 -13.04 -3.05 29.51
N ILE A 119 -12.92 -2.11 28.60
CA ILE A 119 -13.84 -1.97 27.46
C ILE A 119 -13.29 -2.67 26.21
N TRP A 120 -11.97 -2.88 26.16
CA TRP A 120 -11.30 -3.52 25.04
C TRP A 120 -10.12 -4.37 25.51
N ILE A 121 -10.03 -5.60 25.00
CA ILE A 121 -8.91 -6.52 25.20
C ILE A 121 -8.38 -6.89 23.81
N ASP A 122 -7.13 -6.52 23.53
CA ASP A 122 -6.46 -6.74 22.25
C ASP A 122 -5.38 -7.82 22.38
N LEU A 123 -5.50 -8.90 21.63
CA LEU A 123 -4.56 -10.02 21.59
C LEU A 123 -3.84 -10.02 20.24
N VAL A 124 -2.51 -9.85 20.29
CA VAL A 124 -1.63 -9.84 19.11
C VAL A 124 -0.77 -11.08 19.11
N ASP A 125 -0.94 -11.94 18.11
CA ASP A 125 -0.26 -13.22 17.96
C ASP A 125 -0.28 -14.07 19.26
N PRO A 126 -1.46 -14.22 19.89
CA PRO A 126 -1.55 -14.92 21.17
C PRO A 126 -1.30 -16.42 21.00
N THR A 127 -0.62 -17.02 21.97
CA THR A 127 -0.49 -18.48 22.07
C THR A 127 -1.84 -19.13 22.40
N PHE A 128 -1.92 -20.44 22.26
CA PHE A 128 -3.11 -21.20 22.67
C PHE A 128 -3.40 -21.01 24.18
N GLU A 129 -2.35 -21.04 25.02
CA GLU A 129 -2.46 -20.87 26.48
C GLU A 129 -2.96 -19.48 26.83
N GLU A 130 -2.47 -18.43 26.17
CA GLU A 130 -2.91 -17.05 26.39
C GLU A 130 -4.38 -16.85 26.01
N ARG A 131 -4.83 -17.43 24.89
CA ARG A 131 -6.25 -17.39 24.48
C ARG A 131 -7.16 -18.13 25.46
N THR A 132 -6.76 -19.33 25.88
CA THR A 132 -7.51 -20.11 26.89
C THR A 132 -7.57 -19.36 28.20
N TRP A 133 -6.45 -18.78 28.65
CA TRP A 133 -6.37 -18.02 29.88
C TRP A 133 -7.32 -16.81 29.92
N VAL A 134 -7.37 -16.00 28.85
CA VAL A 134 -8.34 -14.89 28.73
C VAL A 134 -9.75 -15.41 28.59
N GLY A 135 -9.95 -16.46 27.79
CA GLY A 135 -11.25 -17.10 27.59
C GLY A 135 -11.88 -17.61 28.88
N ASP A 136 -11.10 -18.27 29.74
CA ASP A 136 -11.56 -18.80 31.04
C ASP A 136 -12.05 -17.69 31.98
N VAL A 137 -11.40 -16.50 31.97
CA VAL A 137 -11.81 -15.36 32.81
C VAL A 137 -13.18 -14.84 32.43
N TYR A 138 -13.48 -14.77 31.12
CA TYR A 138 -14.71 -14.15 30.61
C TYR A 138 -15.76 -15.17 30.13
N GLY A 139 -15.44 -16.47 30.17
CA GLY A 139 -16.35 -17.54 29.75
C GLY A 139 -16.60 -17.56 28.23
N ILE A 140 -15.61 -17.18 27.42
CA ILE A 140 -15.68 -17.12 25.95
C ILE A 140 -14.60 -17.98 25.30
N GLU A 141 -14.85 -18.42 24.06
CA GLU A 141 -13.84 -19.11 23.26
C GLU A 141 -13.19 -18.13 22.28
N LEU A 142 -11.89 -17.85 22.46
CA LEU A 142 -11.13 -16.96 21.59
C LEU A 142 -10.58 -17.73 20.39
N PRO A 143 -10.87 -17.26 19.16
CA PRO A 143 -10.47 -17.97 17.93
C PRO A 143 -8.97 -17.92 17.69
N ASP A 144 -8.47 -18.91 16.93
CA ASP A 144 -7.09 -18.90 16.44
C ASP A 144 -6.92 -17.87 15.32
N PRO A 145 -6.00 -16.87 15.47
CA PRO A 145 -5.76 -15.88 14.43
C PRO A 145 -5.17 -16.49 13.14
N ASN A 146 -4.60 -17.70 13.21
CA ASN A 146 -4.05 -18.39 12.05
C ASN A 146 -5.08 -19.23 11.27
N ARG A 147 -6.29 -19.40 11.78
CA ARG A 147 -7.33 -20.18 11.10
C ARG A 147 -7.72 -19.49 9.79
N VAL A 148 -7.69 -20.26 8.70
CA VAL A 148 -8.09 -19.76 7.37
C VAL A 148 -9.54 -19.32 7.37
N SER A 149 -9.81 -18.17 6.79
CA SER A 149 -11.15 -17.58 6.71
C SER A 149 -11.97 -18.24 5.61
N ASP A 150 -13.18 -18.64 5.95
CA ASP A 150 -14.20 -18.98 4.97
C ASP A 150 -14.70 -17.73 4.24
N LEU A 151 -15.07 -17.86 2.97
CA LEU A 151 -15.63 -16.77 2.17
C LEU A 151 -17.11 -16.49 2.50
N GLU A 152 -17.77 -17.44 3.16
CA GLU A 152 -19.18 -17.32 3.50
C GLU A 152 -19.41 -16.30 4.62
N SER A 153 -20.31 -15.36 4.37
CA SER A 153 -20.66 -14.31 5.33
C SER A 153 -21.22 -14.87 6.64
N SER A 154 -21.95 -15.98 6.59
CA SER A 154 -22.52 -16.66 7.76
C SER A 154 -21.48 -17.28 8.68
N ALA A 155 -20.33 -17.65 8.16
CA ALA A 155 -19.21 -18.16 8.94
C ALA A 155 -18.33 -17.06 9.54
N ARG A 156 -18.48 -15.83 9.05
CA ARG A 156 -17.68 -14.67 9.45
C ARG A 156 -18.39 -13.71 10.40
N PHE A 157 -19.71 -13.60 10.29
CA PHE A 157 -20.55 -12.66 11.05
C PHE A 157 -21.77 -13.38 11.61
N TYR A 158 -21.79 -13.61 12.91
CA TYR A 158 -22.90 -14.30 13.57
C TYR A 158 -23.10 -13.83 15.01
N VAL A 159 -24.27 -14.12 15.56
CA VAL A 159 -24.58 -13.91 16.97
C VAL A 159 -24.83 -15.29 17.58
N GLU A 160 -24.19 -15.60 18.69
CA GLU A 160 -24.43 -16.84 19.43
C GLU A 160 -25.68 -16.75 20.30
N GLU A 161 -26.19 -17.90 20.76
CA GLU A 161 -27.39 -17.97 21.61
C GLU A 161 -27.24 -17.21 22.92
N ASN A 162 -26.01 -17.10 23.44
CA ASN A 162 -25.65 -16.34 24.65
C ASN A 162 -25.57 -14.82 24.42
N GLY A 163 -25.77 -14.35 23.18
CA GLY A 163 -25.73 -12.94 22.81
C GLY A 163 -24.33 -12.42 22.38
N GLU A 164 -23.33 -13.27 22.30
CA GLU A 164 -22.00 -12.91 21.78
C GLU A 164 -22.10 -12.58 20.29
N VAL A 165 -21.47 -11.46 19.90
CA VAL A 165 -21.40 -11.02 18.51
C VAL A 165 -20.00 -11.30 17.98
N HIS A 166 -19.91 -12.20 17.03
CA HIS A 166 -18.65 -12.59 16.39
C HIS A 166 -18.53 -11.93 15.01
N LEU A 167 -17.38 -11.29 14.77
CA LEU A 167 -17.04 -10.69 13.48
C LEU A 167 -15.62 -11.09 13.11
N ARG A 168 -15.43 -11.52 11.87
CA ARG A 168 -14.11 -11.72 11.29
C ARG A 168 -13.96 -10.84 10.07
N SER A 169 -13.14 -9.80 10.18
CA SER A 169 -12.92 -8.79 9.15
C SER A 169 -11.47 -8.73 8.73
N ASP A 170 -11.27 -8.41 7.46
CA ASP A 170 -9.94 -8.14 6.93
C ASP A 170 -9.63 -6.65 7.12
N PHE A 171 -8.38 -6.32 7.46
CA PHE A 171 -7.84 -4.98 7.61
C PHE A 171 -6.65 -4.79 6.67
N LEU A 172 -6.56 -3.63 6.03
CA LEU A 172 -5.45 -3.34 5.14
C LEU A 172 -4.16 -3.12 5.93
N LEU A 173 -3.11 -3.80 5.50
CA LEU A 173 -1.73 -3.52 5.90
C LEU A 173 -0.95 -3.20 4.64
N ASP A 174 -0.64 -1.92 4.44
CA ASP A 174 0.19 -1.43 3.36
C ASP A 174 1.55 -1.01 3.92
N LYS A 175 2.61 -1.70 3.47
CA LYS A 175 4.02 -1.41 3.77
C LYS A 175 4.77 -1.27 2.47
N GLU A 176 5.86 -0.51 2.47
CA GLU A 176 6.65 -0.10 1.30
C GLU A 176 6.90 -1.21 0.25
N ASP A 177 7.00 -2.49 0.66
CA ASP A 177 7.28 -3.60 -0.25
C ASP A 177 6.18 -4.68 -0.29
N VAL A 178 5.22 -4.68 0.64
CA VAL A 178 4.22 -5.76 0.74
C VAL A 178 2.90 -5.25 1.28
N SER A 179 1.91 -5.13 0.40
CA SER A 179 0.52 -4.84 0.79
C SER A 179 -0.25 -6.15 0.96
N ARG A 180 -1.02 -6.29 2.04
CA ARG A 180 -1.89 -7.45 2.29
C ARG A 180 -3.07 -7.12 3.17
N ASN A 181 -4.09 -7.97 3.13
CA ASN A 181 -5.19 -7.93 4.08
C ASN A 181 -4.90 -8.90 5.23
N VAL A 182 -5.04 -8.41 6.46
CA VAL A 182 -4.81 -9.16 7.70
C VAL A 182 -6.14 -9.40 8.38
N GLY A 183 -6.47 -10.66 8.63
CA GLY A 183 -7.69 -11.04 9.32
C GLY A 183 -7.66 -10.69 10.79
N VAL A 184 -8.70 -10.04 11.28
CA VAL A 184 -8.94 -9.74 12.68
C VAL A 184 -10.25 -10.37 13.11
N ASN A 185 -10.23 -11.09 14.22
CA ASN A 185 -11.45 -11.61 14.85
C ASN A 185 -11.86 -10.69 15.98
N PHE A 186 -13.11 -10.23 15.95
CA PHE A 186 -13.72 -9.46 17.02
C PHE A 186 -14.81 -10.26 17.69
N ILE A 187 -14.90 -10.14 19.01
CA ILE A 187 -15.99 -10.66 19.82
C ILE A 187 -16.49 -9.52 20.71
N LEU A 188 -17.78 -9.20 20.62
CA LEU A 188 -18.43 -8.33 21.58
C LEU A 188 -19.18 -9.19 22.59
N HIS A 189 -18.75 -9.16 23.84
CA HIS A 189 -19.33 -9.91 24.95
C HIS A 189 -19.38 -9.04 26.21
N GLN A 190 -20.55 -8.95 26.85
CA GLN A 190 -20.76 -8.21 28.12
C GLN A 190 -20.19 -6.78 28.11
N ASP A 191 -20.38 -6.03 27.02
CA ASP A 191 -19.86 -4.68 26.81
C ASP A 191 -18.32 -4.57 26.77
N ILE A 192 -17.65 -5.68 26.48
CA ILE A 192 -16.21 -5.73 26.24
C ILE A 192 -15.99 -6.14 24.77
N LEU A 193 -15.10 -5.43 24.11
CA LEU A 193 -14.58 -5.82 22.80
C LEU A 193 -13.32 -6.68 22.98
N PHE A 194 -13.30 -7.86 22.40
CA PHE A 194 -12.11 -8.66 22.22
C PHE A 194 -11.66 -8.59 20.77
N SER A 195 -10.38 -8.30 20.53
CA SER A 195 -9.77 -8.38 19.20
C SER A 195 -8.62 -9.38 19.21
N VAL A 196 -8.63 -10.32 18.26
CA VAL A 196 -7.59 -11.35 18.11
C VAL A 196 -7.03 -11.27 16.69
N ARG A 197 -5.74 -10.97 16.58
CA ARG A 197 -5.04 -10.76 15.32
C ARG A 197 -3.63 -11.29 15.35
N LYS A 198 -3.06 -11.54 14.17
CA LYS A 198 -1.73 -12.14 14.04
C LYS A 198 -0.59 -11.14 14.21
N GLU A 199 -0.81 -9.87 13.88
CA GLU A 199 0.24 -8.85 13.85
C GLU A 199 -0.31 -7.46 14.17
N GLU A 200 0.61 -6.54 14.52
CA GLU A 200 0.26 -5.15 14.79
C GLU A 200 -0.16 -4.43 13.51
N LEU A 201 -1.29 -3.73 13.58
CA LEU A 201 -1.87 -2.97 12.47
C LEU A 201 -1.79 -1.46 12.74
N PRO A 202 -1.46 -0.64 11.73
CA PRO A 202 -1.39 0.82 11.88
C PRO A 202 -2.69 1.42 12.41
N VAL A 203 -3.82 0.92 11.94
CA VAL A 203 -5.16 1.36 12.33
C VAL A 203 -5.40 1.20 13.84
N PHE A 204 -4.99 0.08 14.44
CA PHE A 204 -5.12 -0.17 15.87
C PHE A 204 -4.25 0.80 16.71
N ARG A 205 -3.06 1.10 16.20
CA ARG A 205 -2.17 2.09 16.83
C ARG A 205 -2.77 3.49 16.78
N LEU A 206 -3.33 3.89 15.64
CA LEU A 206 -4.00 5.18 15.46
C LEU A 206 -5.21 5.32 16.39
N GLN A 207 -6.04 4.28 16.46
CA GLN A 207 -7.19 4.26 17.34
C GLN A 207 -6.78 4.48 18.80
N ARG A 208 -5.77 3.74 19.28
CA ARG A 208 -5.24 3.94 20.64
C ARG A 208 -4.71 5.37 20.86
N LEU A 209 -3.93 5.88 19.89
CA LEU A 209 -3.37 7.22 19.96
C LEU A 209 -4.48 8.29 20.11
N ARG A 210 -5.57 8.18 19.34
CA ARG A 210 -6.73 9.08 19.41
C ARG A 210 -7.45 8.94 20.76
N ALA A 211 -7.77 7.72 21.16
CA ALA A 211 -8.55 7.45 22.35
C ALA A 211 -7.80 7.78 23.66
N PHE A 212 -6.47 7.74 23.67
CA PHE A 212 -5.67 8.16 24.82
C PHE A 212 -5.57 9.68 24.94
N SER A 213 -5.43 10.36 23.83
CA SER A 213 -5.17 11.80 23.82
C SER A 213 -6.45 12.65 23.88
N GLN A 214 -7.53 12.20 23.25
CA GLN A 214 -8.77 12.95 23.12
C GLN A 214 -9.80 12.49 24.19
N PRO A 215 -10.26 13.38 25.07
CA PRO A 215 -11.28 13.00 26.04
C PRO A 215 -12.62 12.77 25.34
N ASN A 216 -13.35 11.75 25.77
CA ASN A 216 -14.66 11.34 25.26
C ASN A 216 -14.64 10.96 23.74
N TYR A 217 -13.49 10.54 23.24
CA TYR A 217 -13.36 10.06 21.87
C TYR A 217 -14.11 8.73 21.64
N VAL A 218 -14.06 7.83 22.62
CA VAL A 218 -14.84 6.59 22.67
C VAL A 218 -15.58 6.54 24.01
N SER A 219 -16.79 6.00 24.04
CA SER A 219 -17.62 5.89 25.22
C SER A 219 -17.84 4.43 25.67
N ASP A 220 -17.71 3.48 24.79
CA ASP A 220 -17.90 2.06 25.06
C ASP A 220 -17.12 1.15 24.09
N ALA A 221 -17.27 -0.16 24.23
CA ALA A 221 -16.65 -1.18 23.40
C ALA A 221 -17.10 -1.12 21.93
N ARG A 222 -18.34 -0.68 21.68
CA ARG A 222 -18.90 -0.60 20.31
C ARG A 222 -18.36 0.60 19.57
N ASP A 223 -18.13 1.72 20.29
CA ASP A 223 -17.44 2.89 19.73
C ASP A 223 -16.03 2.54 19.30
N VAL A 224 -15.29 1.77 20.11
CA VAL A 224 -13.95 1.29 19.75
C VAL A 224 -14.00 0.46 18.45
N LEU A 225 -14.97 -0.44 18.33
CA LEU A 225 -15.13 -1.28 17.14
C LEU A 225 -15.48 -0.46 15.90
N LEU A 226 -16.42 0.47 16.00
CA LEU A 226 -16.81 1.34 14.89
C LEU A 226 -15.67 2.26 14.47
N ASP A 227 -14.94 2.79 15.44
CA ASP A 227 -13.77 3.64 15.17
C ASP A 227 -12.64 2.87 14.47
N LEU A 228 -12.40 1.62 14.84
CA LEU A 228 -11.45 0.75 14.12
C LEU A 228 -11.86 0.55 12.66
N TYR A 229 -13.16 0.34 12.38
CA TYR A 229 -13.64 0.24 11.00
C TYR A 229 -13.55 1.58 10.26
N ALA A 230 -13.88 2.69 10.90
CA ALA A 230 -13.74 4.02 10.32
C ALA A 230 -12.28 4.34 9.97
N ALA A 231 -11.37 4.05 10.90
CA ALA A 231 -9.94 4.24 10.71
C ALA A 231 -9.35 3.35 9.60
N ASP A 232 -9.86 2.13 9.39
CA ASP A 232 -9.46 1.26 8.29
C ASP A 232 -9.94 1.79 6.93
N VAL A 233 -11.14 2.37 6.89
CA VAL A 233 -11.67 3.05 5.70
C VAL A 233 -10.83 4.29 5.37
N GLU A 234 -10.47 5.11 6.37
CA GLU A 234 -9.55 6.25 6.20
C GLU A 234 -8.18 5.81 5.69
N TYR A 235 -7.62 4.75 6.28
CA TYR A 235 -6.33 4.20 5.87
C TYR A 235 -6.36 3.68 4.42
N SER A 236 -7.48 3.05 4.03
CA SER A 236 -7.73 2.62 2.65
C SER A 236 -7.84 3.81 1.69
N ALA A 237 -8.43 4.92 2.13
CA ALA A 237 -8.52 6.15 1.34
C ALA A 237 -7.13 6.78 1.09
N ASP A 238 -6.28 6.84 2.13
CA ASP A 238 -4.90 7.32 2.00
C ASP A 238 -4.10 6.47 1.01
N ALA A 239 -4.24 5.13 1.07
CA ALA A 239 -3.60 4.22 0.12
C ALA A 239 -4.10 4.42 -1.33
N LEU A 240 -5.41 4.71 -1.52
CA LEU A 240 -5.94 5.06 -2.84
C LEU A 240 -5.36 6.38 -3.37
N GLU A 241 -5.16 7.39 -2.52
CA GLU A 241 -4.51 8.64 -2.93
C GLU A 241 -3.08 8.39 -3.43
N ASP A 242 -2.35 7.48 -2.80
CA ASP A 242 -0.99 7.13 -3.21
C ASP A 242 -0.98 6.39 -4.55
N ILE A 243 -1.96 5.49 -4.80
CA ILE A 243 -2.19 4.90 -6.13
C ILE A 243 -2.47 5.99 -7.18
N TYR A 244 -3.32 7.00 -6.86
CA TYR A 244 -3.58 8.11 -7.79
C TYR A 244 -2.29 8.83 -8.19
N LYS A 245 -1.41 9.14 -7.22
CA LYS A 245 -0.12 9.82 -7.45
C LYS A 245 0.83 8.94 -8.27
N ALA A 246 0.92 7.65 -7.95
CA ALA A 246 1.73 6.69 -8.70
C ALA A 246 1.29 6.59 -10.17
N LEU A 247 -0.02 6.40 -10.41
CA LEU A 247 -0.57 6.32 -11.77
C LEU A 247 -0.51 7.64 -12.55
N GLU A 248 -0.51 8.81 -11.89
CA GLU A 248 -0.27 10.09 -12.54
C GLU A 248 1.17 10.19 -13.05
N LYS A 249 2.14 9.78 -12.23
CA LYS A 249 3.55 9.72 -12.61
C LYS A 249 3.77 8.76 -13.79
N VAL A 250 3.20 7.56 -13.73
CA VAL A 250 3.25 6.59 -14.84
C VAL A 250 2.60 7.18 -16.09
N GLY A 251 1.40 7.76 -15.96
CA GLY A 251 0.67 8.34 -17.09
C GLY A 251 1.43 9.45 -17.80
N SER A 252 2.09 10.35 -17.07
CA SER A 252 2.92 11.41 -17.63
C SER A 252 4.10 10.84 -18.46
N HIS A 253 4.65 9.72 -18.03
CA HIS A 253 5.79 9.06 -18.68
C HIS A 253 5.34 8.29 -19.93
N VAL A 254 4.27 7.51 -19.84
CA VAL A 254 3.70 6.74 -20.97
C VAL A 254 3.28 7.67 -22.12
N LEU A 255 2.78 8.85 -21.80
CA LEU A 255 2.39 9.85 -22.80
C LEU A 255 3.58 10.66 -23.35
N SER A 256 4.77 10.56 -22.76
CA SER A 256 5.99 11.18 -23.27
C SER A 256 6.48 10.41 -24.50
N LYS A 257 6.92 11.14 -25.56
CA LYS A 257 7.24 10.55 -26.88
C LYS A 257 8.51 9.67 -26.94
N GLN A 258 9.22 9.48 -25.83
CA GLN A 258 10.49 8.75 -25.80
C GLN A 258 10.53 7.84 -24.57
N MET A 259 10.19 6.60 -24.76
CA MET A 259 10.31 5.55 -23.74
C MET A 259 11.08 4.38 -24.33
N THR A 260 12.02 3.84 -23.57
CA THR A 260 12.73 2.61 -23.93
C THR A 260 11.89 1.39 -23.58
N ASP A 261 12.21 0.22 -24.15
CA ASP A 261 11.52 -1.03 -23.84
C ASP A 261 11.76 -1.45 -22.38
N GLU A 262 12.90 -1.10 -21.81
CA GLU A 262 13.26 -1.35 -20.40
C GLU A 262 12.40 -0.50 -19.43
N GLU A 263 12.24 0.78 -19.74
CA GLU A 263 11.34 1.69 -19.01
C GLU A 263 9.89 1.23 -19.09
N ALA A 264 9.45 0.79 -20.27
CA ALA A 264 8.11 0.26 -20.47
C ALA A 264 7.86 -1.02 -19.63
N ALA A 265 8.84 -1.93 -19.56
CA ALA A 265 8.75 -3.14 -18.75
C ALA A 265 8.66 -2.80 -17.24
N LYS A 266 9.46 -1.82 -16.77
CA LYS A 266 9.38 -1.34 -15.39
C LYS A 266 8.00 -0.74 -15.10
N MET A 267 7.47 0.10 -16.00
CA MET A 267 6.15 0.69 -15.82
C MET A 267 5.03 -0.35 -15.77
N LEU A 268 5.11 -1.42 -16.56
CA LEU A 268 4.14 -2.52 -16.47
C LEU A 268 4.21 -3.21 -15.10
N SER A 269 5.39 -3.34 -14.52
CA SER A 269 5.56 -3.87 -13.15
C SER A 269 4.95 -2.93 -12.12
N ASP A 270 5.24 -1.62 -12.21
CA ASP A 270 4.71 -0.60 -11.31
C ASP A 270 3.17 -0.55 -11.40
N ILE A 271 2.59 -0.56 -12.61
CA ILE A 271 1.14 -0.63 -12.83
C ILE A 271 0.53 -1.90 -12.21
N GLY A 272 1.21 -3.04 -12.32
CA GLY A 272 0.75 -4.30 -11.74
C GLY A 272 0.72 -4.29 -10.21
N GLN A 273 1.66 -3.59 -9.56
CA GLN A 273 1.66 -3.40 -8.10
C GLN A 273 0.47 -2.53 -7.67
N GLU A 274 0.20 -1.45 -8.39
CA GLU A 274 -0.95 -0.57 -8.10
C GLU A 274 -2.29 -1.29 -8.34
N GLU A 275 -2.36 -2.19 -9.32
CA GLU A 275 -3.54 -3.01 -9.58
C GLU A 275 -3.82 -3.95 -8.40
N ASP A 276 -2.80 -4.68 -7.91
CA ASP A 276 -2.93 -5.59 -6.78
C ASP A 276 -3.35 -4.84 -5.51
N LEU A 277 -2.74 -3.69 -5.21
CA LEU A 277 -3.10 -2.85 -4.06
C LEU A 277 -4.55 -2.35 -4.18
N ASN A 278 -4.97 -1.84 -5.35
CA ASN A 278 -6.35 -1.41 -5.59
C ASN A 278 -7.35 -2.55 -5.38
N GLY A 279 -7.00 -3.76 -5.83
CA GLY A 279 -7.81 -4.97 -5.63
C GLY A 279 -7.95 -5.35 -4.15
N ARG A 280 -6.86 -5.23 -3.38
CA ARG A 280 -6.84 -5.49 -1.92
C ARG A 280 -7.67 -4.47 -1.16
N ILE A 281 -7.55 -3.18 -1.47
CA ILE A 281 -8.35 -2.11 -0.88
C ILE A 281 -9.83 -2.36 -1.15
N ARG A 282 -10.20 -2.66 -2.39
CA ARG A 282 -11.59 -2.94 -2.74
C ARG A 282 -12.15 -4.12 -1.96
N ARG A 283 -11.39 -5.21 -1.86
CA ARG A 283 -11.79 -6.37 -1.05
C ARG A 283 -11.99 -5.99 0.41
N ASN A 284 -11.08 -5.19 0.96
CA ASN A 284 -11.12 -4.74 2.35
C ASN A 284 -12.35 -3.90 2.64
N VAL A 285 -12.60 -2.83 1.88
CA VAL A 285 -13.75 -1.94 2.12
C VAL A 285 -15.10 -2.64 1.92
N LEU A 286 -15.19 -3.61 1.00
CA LEU A 286 -16.41 -4.42 0.81
C LEU A 286 -16.62 -5.39 1.97
N ASP A 287 -15.55 -5.89 2.59
CA ASP A 287 -15.64 -6.72 3.80
C ASP A 287 -16.10 -5.90 5.00
N THR A 288 -15.50 -4.73 5.23
CA THR A 288 -15.93 -3.77 6.25
C THR A 288 -17.39 -3.35 6.06
N ARG A 289 -17.85 -3.14 4.83
CA ARG A 289 -19.27 -2.90 4.52
C ARG A 289 -20.18 -4.00 5.03
N ARG A 290 -19.77 -5.27 4.84
CA ARG A 290 -20.55 -6.42 5.34
C ARG A 290 -20.60 -6.46 6.85
N ALA A 291 -19.47 -6.22 7.52
CA ALA A 291 -19.35 -6.19 8.97
C ALA A 291 -20.26 -5.09 9.59
N VAL A 292 -20.13 -3.85 9.13
CA VAL A 292 -20.93 -2.71 9.62
C VAL A 292 -22.41 -2.93 9.32
N SER A 293 -22.77 -3.41 8.14
CA SER A 293 -24.17 -3.75 7.80
C SER A 293 -24.73 -4.88 8.68
N PHE A 294 -23.90 -5.84 9.08
CA PHE A 294 -24.27 -6.89 10.01
C PHE A 294 -24.52 -6.32 11.42
N LEU A 295 -23.63 -5.47 11.94
CA LEU A 295 -23.79 -4.80 13.24
C LEU A 295 -25.10 -4.02 13.33
N MET A 296 -25.47 -3.29 12.29
CA MET A 296 -26.73 -2.56 12.22
C MET A 296 -27.95 -3.49 12.22
N ARG A 297 -27.92 -4.59 11.47
CA ARG A 297 -29.03 -5.55 11.35
C ARG A 297 -29.23 -6.39 12.60
N SER A 298 -28.13 -6.83 13.24
CA SER A 298 -28.16 -7.63 14.47
C SER A 298 -28.53 -6.81 15.71
N ARG A 299 -28.63 -5.47 15.58
CA ARG A 299 -28.85 -4.54 16.69
C ARG A 299 -27.74 -4.64 17.76
N ALA A 300 -26.55 -4.98 17.32
CA ALA A 300 -25.37 -5.04 18.20
C ALA A 300 -24.87 -3.66 18.60
N ILE A 301 -25.24 -2.60 17.85
CA ILE A 301 -24.89 -1.20 18.12
C ILE A 301 -26.11 -0.42 18.60
N GLU A 302 -25.87 0.62 19.38
CA GLU A 302 -26.91 1.48 19.95
C GLU A 302 -27.38 2.56 18.96
N ARG A 303 -28.50 3.25 19.32
CA ARG A 303 -29.12 4.23 18.41
C ARG A 303 -28.19 5.41 18.10
N HIS A 304 -27.39 5.86 19.06
CA HIS A 304 -26.47 6.97 18.86
C HIS A 304 -25.29 6.60 17.92
N GLN A 305 -24.95 5.32 17.83
CA GLN A 305 -23.87 4.80 16.96
C GLN A 305 -24.33 4.51 15.52
N LEU A 306 -25.67 4.56 15.26
CA LEU A 306 -26.21 4.30 13.92
C LEU A 306 -25.77 5.34 12.90
N ASP A 307 -25.63 6.60 13.31
CA ASP A 307 -25.20 7.69 12.43
C ASP A 307 -23.73 7.49 12.00
N ASP A 308 -22.87 7.07 12.93
CA ASP A 308 -21.48 6.75 12.64
C ASP A 308 -21.36 5.55 11.71
N ALA A 309 -22.11 4.47 11.99
CA ALA A 309 -22.16 3.31 11.13
C ALA A 309 -22.64 3.67 9.71
N GLN A 310 -23.64 4.56 9.58
CA GLN A 310 -24.10 5.04 8.28
C GLN A 310 -23.04 5.92 7.58
N GLN A 311 -22.27 6.70 8.34
CA GLN A 311 -21.19 7.49 7.77
C GLN A 311 -20.11 6.57 7.19
N ILE A 312 -19.68 5.54 7.94
CA ILE A 312 -18.73 4.54 7.45
C ILE A 312 -19.22 3.90 6.14
N LEU A 313 -20.52 3.56 6.04
CA LEU A 313 -21.07 2.98 4.82
C LEU A 313 -21.06 3.95 3.63
N ARG A 314 -21.30 5.26 3.86
CA ARG A 314 -21.21 6.28 2.79
C ARG A 314 -19.75 6.44 2.31
N ASP A 315 -18.79 6.43 3.23
CA ASP A 315 -17.38 6.55 2.90
C ASP A 315 -16.90 5.34 2.09
N ILE A 316 -17.33 4.13 2.47
CA ILE A 316 -17.06 2.90 1.71
C ILE A 316 -17.66 2.97 0.30
N GLU A 317 -18.89 3.48 0.14
CA GLU A 317 -19.53 3.63 -1.17
C GLU A 317 -18.72 4.59 -2.07
N SER A 318 -18.22 5.67 -1.50
CA SER A 318 -17.30 6.59 -2.20
C SER A 318 -16.03 5.88 -2.63
N LEU A 319 -15.38 5.13 -1.73
CA LEU A 319 -14.13 4.42 -2.02
C LEU A 319 -14.31 3.31 -3.06
N ASP A 320 -15.43 2.56 -3.06
CA ASP A 320 -15.72 1.56 -4.10
C ASP A 320 -15.87 2.22 -5.49
N GLY A 321 -16.44 3.42 -5.55
CA GLY A 321 -16.41 4.25 -6.76
C GLY A 321 -15.00 4.59 -7.23
N HIS A 322 -14.12 5.02 -6.32
CA HIS A 322 -12.72 5.33 -6.62
C HIS A 322 -11.93 4.10 -7.07
N THR A 323 -12.08 2.95 -6.39
CA THR A 323 -11.42 1.70 -6.81
C THR A 323 -11.84 1.28 -8.21
N THR A 324 -13.12 1.42 -8.54
CA THR A 324 -13.65 1.10 -9.87
C THR A 324 -13.08 2.03 -10.94
N PHE A 325 -12.99 3.33 -10.66
CA PHE A 325 -12.35 4.29 -11.58
C PHE A 325 -10.86 3.97 -11.80
N LEU A 326 -10.14 3.63 -10.71
CA LEU A 326 -8.73 3.27 -10.78
C LEU A 326 -8.49 2.01 -11.62
N PHE A 327 -9.35 0.99 -11.54
CA PHE A 327 -9.26 -0.17 -12.43
C PHE A 327 -9.34 0.23 -13.90
N GLY A 328 -10.24 1.15 -14.25
CA GLY A 328 -10.33 1.68 -15.62
C GLY A 328 -9.05 2.42 -16.04
N LYS A 329 -8.49 3.27 -15.17
CA LYS A 329 -7.25 4.01 -15.41
C LYS A 329 -6.03 3.09 -15.55
N ILE A 330 -5.93 2.08 -14.68
CA ILE A 330 -4.89 1.05 -14.71
C ILE A 330 -4.90 0.30 -16.02
N ASN A 331 -6.07 -0.22 -16.45
CA ASN A 331 -6.22 -0.93 -17.72
C ASN A 331 -5.84 -0.03 -18.90
N PHE A 332 -6.29 1.22 -18.91
CA PHE A 332 -5.91 2.18 -19.96
C PHE A 332 -4.38 2.38 -20.03
N LEU A 333 -3.71 2.56 -18.89
CA LEU A 333 -2.26 2.76 -18.86
C LEU A 333 -1.50 1.50 -19.26
N MET A 334 -1.98 0.32 -18.88
CA MET A 334 -1.44 -0.97 -19.28
C MET A 334 -1.52 -1.14 -20.81
N ASP A 335 -2.70 -0.92 -21.40
CA ASP A 335 -2.91 -1.01 -22.84
C ASP A 335 -2.06 0.01 -23.61
N ALA A 336 -1.96 1.23 -23.11
CA ALA A 336 -1.12 2.28 -23.71
C ALA A 336 0.36 1.89 -23.68
N THR A 337 0.85 1.32 -22.57
CA THR A 337 2.25 0.89 -22.42
C THR A 337 2.56 -0.28 -23.36
N VAL A 338 1.68 -1.29 -23.44
CA VAL A 338 1.81 -2.42 -24.38
C VAL A 338 1.76 -1.92 -25.83
N GLY A 339 0.86 -0.98 -26.12
CA GLY A 339 0.78 -0.33 -27.44
C GLY A 339 2.10 0.36 -27.81
N PHE A 340 2.75 1.02 -26.86
CA PHE A 340 4.06 1.66 -27.06
C PHE A 340 5.16 0.64 -27.37
N ILE A 341 5.22 -0.46 -26.63
CA ILE A 341 6.17 -1.56 -26.89
C ILE A 341 5.98 -2.10 -28.31
N ASN A 342 4.73 -2.33 -28.73
CA ASN A 342 4.42 -2.79 -30.09
C ASN A 342 4.87 -1.80 -31.16
N ILE A 343 4.72 -0.50 -30.93
CA ILE A 343 5.20 0.54 -31.85
C ILE A 343 6.73 0.50 -31.95
N ASN A 344 7.44 0.35 -30.84
CA ASN A 344 8.91 0.24 -30.85
C ASN A 344 9.39 -1.01 -31.56
N GLN A 345 8.78 -2.18 -31.29
CA GLN A 345 9.10 -3.43 -32.00
C GLN A 345 8.86 -3.28 -33.52
N ASN A 346 7.75 -2.67 -33.93
CA ASN A 346 7.48 -2.42 -35.34
C ASN A 346 8.53 -1.51 -35.99
N LYS A 347 9.05 -0.50 -35.25
CA LYS A 347 10.16 0.34 -35.74
C LYS A 347 11.45 -0.46 -35.94
N VAL A 348 11.76 -1.39 -35.02
CA VAL A 348 12.94 -2.27 -35.14
C VAL A 348 12.78 -3.23 -36.32
N ILE A 349 11.62 -3.89 -36.44
CA ILE A 349 11.30 -4.79 -37.57
C ILE A 349 11.42 -4.02 -38.92
N LYS A 350 10.87 -2.81 -38.97
CA LYS A 350 10.96 -1.96 -40.14
C LYS A 350 12.41 -1.65 -40.52
N ARG A 351 13.27 -1.30 -39.55
CA ARG A 351 14.71 -1.06 -39.78
C ARG A 351 15.41 -2.30 -40.34
N LEU A 352 15.13 -3.48 -39.74
CA LEU A 352 15.68 -4.76 -40.17
C LEU A 352 15.21 -5.10 -41.59
N THR A 353 13.94 -4.87 -41.91
CA THR A 353 13.35 -5.09 -43.25
C THR A 353 14.02 -4.20 -44.27
N VAL A 354 14.18 -2.90 -43.98
CA VAL A 354 14.90 -1.96 -44.87
C VAL A 354 16.31 -2.46 -45.12
N LEU A 355 17.06 -2.84 -44.04
CA LEU A 355 18.41 -3.38 -44.17
C LEU A 355 18.44 -4.63 -45.05
N SER A 356 17.54 -5.60 -44.80
CA SER A 356 17.45 -6.84 -45.56
C SER A 356 17.15 -6.59 -47.06
N VAL A 357 16.21 -5.71 -47.36
CA VAL A 357 15.84 -5.37 -48.78
C VAL A 357 16.99 -4.68 -49.51
N VAL A 358 17.78 -3.84 -48.80
CA VAL A 358 18.95 -3.20 -49.41
C VAL A 358 20.10 -4.20 -49.62
N PHE A 359 20.35 -5.11 -48.69
CA PHE A 359 21.45 -6.07 -48.76
C PHE A 359 21.16 -7.30 -49.64
N MET A 360 19.90 -7.65 -49.89
CA MET A 360 19.53 -8.82 -50.68
C MET A 360 20.07 -8.75 -52.13
N PRO A 361 19.86 -7.68 -52.92
CA PRO A 361 20.44 -7.59 -54.26
C PRO A 361 21.98 -7.53 -54.24
N LEU A 362 22.56 -6.90 -53.21
CA LEU A 362 24.01 -6.86 -53.06
C LEU A 362 24.61 -8.24 -52.85
N ASN A 363 23.97 -9.09 -52.04
CA ASN A 363 24.40 -10.47 -51.83
C ASN A 363 24.34 -11.30 -53.10
N VAL A 364 23.27 -11.12 -53.91
CA VAL A 364 23.15 -11.79 -55.20
C VAL A 364 24.27 -11.34 -56.17
N ILE A 365 24.53 -10.04 -56.26
CA ILE A 365 25.59 -9.49 -57.15
C ILE A 365 26.96 -9.95 -56.65
N ALA A 366 27.22 -9.91 -55.34
CA ALA A 366 28.47 -10.37 -54.74
C ALA A 366 28.70 -11.88 -54.96
N GLY A 367 27.60 -12.68 -54.89
CA GLY A 367 27.65 -14.11 -55.22
C GLY A 367 28.03 -14.39 -56.68
N ILE A 368 27.44 -13.64 -57.60
CA ILE A 368 27.79 -13.73 -59.03
C ILE A 368 29.22 -13.25 -59.27
N GLY A 369 29.62 -12.12 -58.67
CA GLY A 369 30.98 -11.58 -58.81
C GLY A 369 32.07 -12.44 -58.19
N GLY A 370 31.72 -13.34 -57.25
CA GLY A 370 32.63 -14.32 -56.64
C GLY A 370 32.82 -15.60 -57.47
N MET A 371 32.07 -15.76 -58.54
CA MET A 371 32.21 -16.92 -59.44
C MET A 371 33.43 -16.74 -60.37
N SER A 372 34.03 -17.84 -60.78
CA SER A 372 35.21 -17.87 -61.65
C SER A 372 34.94 -17.21 -63.01
N GLU A 373 33.72 -17.22 -63.51
CA GLU A 373 33.33 -16.57 -64.76
C GLU A 373 33.54 -15.06 -64.72
N PHE A 374 33.35 -14.36 -63.59
CA PHE A 374 33.62 -12.91 -63.50
C PHE A 374 35.10 -12.61 -63.78
N SER A 375 36.02 -13.42 -63.27
CA SER A 375 37.45 -13.34 -63.53
C SER A 375 37.78 -13.61 -65.00
N MET A 376 37.08 -14.51 -65.70
CA MET A 376 37.22 -14.77 -67.12
C MET A 376 36.69 -13.64 -68.00
N MET A 377 35.58 -13.00 -67.61
CA MET A 377 34.98 -11.87 -68.35
C MET A 377 35.83 -10.59 -68.25
N THR A 378 36.70 -10.47 -67.24
CA THR A 378 37.55 -9.32 -67.04
C THR A 378 39.00 -9.53 -67.46
N GLN A 379 39.31 -10.60 -68.25
CA GLN A 379 40.64 -10.87 -68.73
C GLN A 379 41.14 -9.69 -69.60
N GLY A 380 42.29 -9.15 -69.21
CA GLY A 380 42.91 -7.99 -69.90
C GLY A 380 42.68 -6.62 -69.23
N ILE A 381 41.84 -6.56 -68.17
CA ILE A 381 41.65 -5.38 -67.35
C ILE A 381 42.45 -5.56 -66.05
N PRO A 382 43.23 -4.54 -65.59
CA PRO A 382 43.86 -4.63 -64.25
C PRO A 382 42.80 -4.89 -63.18
N TRP A 383 43.11 -5.83 -62.27
CA TRP A 383 42.13 -6.29 -61.23
C TRP A 383 41.68 -5.15 -60.33
N GLU A 384 42.53 -4.17 -60.06
CA GLU A 384 42.21 -2.99 -59.24
C GLU A 384 41.08 -2.17 -59.89
N ILE A 385 41.07 -2.02 -61.21
CA ILE A 385 40.06 -1.26 -61.94
C ILE A 385 38.74 -2.03 -61.96
N SER A 386 38.83 -3.35 -62.23
CA SER A 386 37.67 -4.23 -62.27
C SER A 386 36.92 -4.28 -60.94
N TYR A 387 37.60 -4.47 -59.82
CA TYR A 387 37.01 -4.48 -58.50
C TYR A 387 36.54 -3.11 -58.02
N THR A 388 37.20 -2.00 -58.45
CA THR A 388 36.77 -0.65 -58.13
C THR A 388 35.45 -0.34 -58.82
N ILE A 389 35.29 -0.70 -60.10
CA ILE A 389 34.01 -0.52 -60.85
C ILE A 389 32.89 -1.37 -60.24
N PHE A 390 33.21 -2.62 -59.87
CA PHE A 390 32.28 -3.51 -59.19
C PHE A 390 31.82 -2.92 -57.84
N ALA A 391 32.72 -2.42 -57.01
CA ALA A 391 32.39 -1.78 -55.76
C ALA A 391 31.53 -0.53 -55.92
N ILE A 392 31.84 0.32 -56.88
CA ILE A 392 31.01 1.50 -57.22
C ILE A 392 29.61 1.07 -57.67
N GLY A 393 29.51 0.04 -58.51
CA GLY A 393 28.22 -0.53 -58.96
C GLY A 393 27.39 -1.06 -57.79
N MET A 394 28.01 -1.74 -56.84
CA MET A 394 27.36 -2.21 -55.59
C MET A 394 26.78 -1.05 -54.77
N VAL A 395 27.57 0.00 -54.56
CA VAL A 395 27.11 1.20 -53.82
C VAL A 395 25.95 1.86 -54.55
N PHE A 396 25.99 1.93 -55.87
CA PHE A 396 24.93 2.52 -56.71
C PHE A 396 23.62 1.70 -56.63
N VAL A 397 23.69 0.38 -56.67
CA VAL A 397 22.54 -0.51 -56.49
C VAL A 397 21.94 -0.36 -55.07
N ALA A 398 22.77 -0.31 -54.06
CA ALA A 398 22.35 -0.07 -52.69
C ALA A 398 21.59 1.27 -52.56
N TRP A 399 22.12 2.33 -53.17
CA TRP A 399 21.50 3.65 -53.17
C TRP A 399 20.17 3.68 -53.88
N ILE A 400 20.08 3.10 -55.08
CA ILE A 400 18.82 2.98 -55.82
C ILE A 400 17.78 2.21 -55.05
N THR A 401 18.14 1.07 -54.49
CA THR A 401 17.22 0.22 -53.67
C THR A 401 16.69 1.00 -52.48
N TYR A 402 17.54 1.74 -51.79
CA TYR A 402 17.16 2.58 -50.65
C TYR A 402 16.21 3.72 -51.06
N GLU A 403 16.50 4.43 -52.17
CA GLU A 403 15.60 5.52 -52.69
C GLU A 403 14.25 5.00 -53.18
N LEU A 404 14.21 3.85 -53.83
CA LEU A 404 12.96 3.21 -54.23
C LEU A 404 12.09 2.85 -53.03
N LEU A 405 12.71 2.33 -51.98
CA LEU A 405 12.03 1.99 -50.75
C LEU A 405 11.47 3.24 -50.03
N ARG A 406 12.26 4.30 -49.94
CA ARG A 406 11.87 5.60 -49.41
C ARG A 406 10.70 6.24 -50.17
N LEU A 407 10.69 6.12 -51.50
CA LEU A 407 9.61 6.61 -52.35
C LEU A 407 8.33 5.78 -52.19
N ALA A 408 8.43 4.46 -52.01
CA ALA A 408 7.32 3.58 -51.72
C ALA A 408 6.66 3.93 -50.37
N GLU A 409 7.46 4.13 -49.33
CA GLU A 409 6.97 4.56 -48.02
C GLU A 409 6.26 5.93 -48.07
N LYS A 410 6.81 6.87 -48.82
CA LYS A 410 6.21 8.20 -48.95
C LYS A 410 4.86 8.13 -49.65
N ARG A 411 4.69 7.24 -50.65
CA ARG A 411 3.41 7.00 -51.32
C ARG A 411 2.37 6.34 -50.43
N GLU A 412 2.78 5.39 -49.58
CA GLU A 412 1.92 4.71 -48.63
C GLU A 412 1.41 5.69 -47.56
N ASN A 413 2.28 6.51 -46.98
CA ASN A 413 1.93 7.54 -46.00
C ASN A 413 0.98 8.62 -46.58
N LEU A 414 1.04 8.89 -47.89
CA LEU A 414 0.12 9.80 -48.57
C LEU A 414 -1.26 9.16 -48.85
N ARG A 415 -1.32 7.83 -48.98
CA ARG A 415 -2.58 7.07 -49.12
C ARG A 415 -3.34 6.94 -47.81
N LEU A 416 -2.62 6.83 -46.68
CA LEU A 416 -3.20 6.75 -45.33
C LEU A 416 -3.68 8.11 -44.79
N ARG A 417 -3.31 9.23 -45.45
CA ARG A 417 -3.76 10.59 -45.10
C ARG A 417 -5.00 11.06 -45.88
N LYS A 418 -5.46 10.27 -46.85
CA LYS A 418 -6.73 10.47 -47.53
C LYS A 418 -7.81 9.54 -47.01
#